data_30444776e1ad8742d3f801db2738b21b
#
_entry.id   30444776e1ad8742d3f801db2738b21b
#
_cell.length_a   1.000
_cell.length_b   1.000
_cell.length_c   1.000
_cell.angle_alpha   90.00
_cell.angle_beta   90.00
_cell.angle_gamma   90.00
#
_symmetry.space_group_name_H-M   'P 1'
#
loop_
_entity.id
_entity.type
_entity.pdbx_description
1 polymer ?
#
loop_
_entity_poly.entity_id
_entity_poly.type
_entity_poly.pdbx_seq_one_letter_code
_entity_poly.pdbx_strand_id
1 'polypeptide(L)'
;MGSEQHPLRQSGIYRNLPTFDESIRGLKAIVVGATGISGFNTMRSLLDTPDRWATIYALSRSPPTDEMLSLFSSEQQSRIQHVSVDLTSSGEDIASSLTKAKVVADYVFFYGYIHPHGKSAMDPAMADALVEANAPIFDNFLQALPLAEIKPKRILLQTGGKQYGGHIGRARTPFIESDPQPTHLTDNFYYHQESRLFQFCEQNPGTDWNVVMPFGVIGAVPGAGMNMFLPFAIMAAIQAEKGEPLFFGSDIDSWQCEYVHSSARLTGFLSEWAVLEEKCKNQRFNAVDGVAMSWDRFYEELARWYGAVKRTDGPELDESKFDKNVQLAGGENAPLGYGPTSEIKLSRTFNDWVKEPSTRETWDKIKRSSAGKITSDPFNGGVDLVMADFAFYHIGQASFAKVRRFGFSGFVDSMESVFEMYQEMAKMGVIPAPKVDAAKPMI
;
A
#
# COMPACT_ATOMS: atom_id res chain seq x y z
N MET A 1 -6.26 -27.70 -22.14
CA MET A 1 -7.17 -27.93 -21.02
C MET A 1 -7.83 -26.60 -20.78
N GLY A 2 -9.16 -26.49 -20.96
CA GLY A 2 -9.89 -25.27 -20.62
C GLY A 2 -9.83 -25.04 -19.12
N SER A 3 -9.43 -23.85 -18.71
CA SER A 3 -9.55 -23.46 -17.31
C SER A 3 -11.05 -23.46 -16.98
N GLU A 4 -11.47 -24.23 -15.98
CA GLU A 4 -12.80 -24.05 -15.40
C GLU A 4 -12.93 -22.58 -14.99
N GLN A 5 -13.84 -21.86 -15.64
CA GLN A 5 -14.15 -20.48 -15.24
C GLN A 5 -15.09 -20.55 -14.05
N HIS A 6 -14.55 -20.28 -12.88
CA HIS A 6 -15.38 -20.07 -11.69
C HIS A 6 -16.21 -18.79 -11.85
N PRO A 7 -17.44 -18.74 -11.28
CA PRO A 7 -18.26 -17.54 -11.30
C PRO A 7 -17.51 -16.37 -10.65
N LEU A 8 -17.71 -15.17 -11.15
CA LEU A 8 -17.17 -13.95 -10.53
C LEU A 8 -18.10 -13.50 -9.41
N ARG A 9 -17.52 -12.91 -8.35
CA ARG A 9 -18.26 -12.33 -7.24
C ARG A 9 -17.94 -10.85 -7.05
N GLN A 10 -18.71 -10.21 -6.20
CA GLN A 10 -18.49 -8.83 -5.75
C GLN A 10 -18.40 -8.79 -4.23
N SER A 11 -17.65 -7.83 -3.71
CA SER A 11 -17.54 -7.55 -2.27
C SER A 11 -17.43 -6.04 -2.06
N GLY A 12 -18.49 -5.42 -1.56
CA GLY A 12 -18.55 -3.96 -1.42
C GLY A 12 -18.31 -3.26 -2.77
N ILE A 13 -17.30 -2.41 -2.82
CA ILE A 13 -16.89 -1.67 -4.03
C ILE A 13 -16.02 -2.51 -4.99
N TYR A 14 -15.57 -3.70 -4.57
CA TYR A 14 -14.67 -4.56 -5.35
C TYR A 14 -15.47 -5.45 -6.31
N ARG A 15 -15.14 -5.42 -7.59
CA ARG A 15 -15.87 -6.04 -8.70
C ARG A 15 -15.08 -7.18 -9.31
N ASN A 16 -15.78 -8.11 -9.95
CA ASN A 16 -15.22 -9.20 -10.75
C ASN A 16 -14.16 -10.04 -10.02
N LEU A 17 -14.31 -10.21 -8.71
CA LEU A 17 -13.41 -11.02 -7.89
C LEU A 17 -13.57 -12.50 -8.27
N PRO A 18 -12.46 -13.28 -8.27
CA PRO A 18 -12.52 -14.70 -8.54
C PRO A 18 -13.24 -15.44 -7.39
N THR A 19 -13.88 -16.54 -7.72
CA THR A 19 -14.29 -17.57 -6.79
C THR A 19 -13.40 -18.80 -6.97
N PHE A 20 -13.50 -19.74 -6.07
CA PHE A 20 -12.72 -20.97 -6.06
C PHE A 20 -13.62 -22.14 -5.74
N ASP A 21 -13.18 -23.36 -6.07
CA ASP A 21 -13.89 -24.58 -5.71
C ASP A 21 -14.16 -24.65 -4.20
N GLU A 22 -15.34 -25.10 -3.81
CA GLU A 22 -15.77 -25.20 -2.40
C GLU A 22 -14.94 -26.18 -1.58
N SER A 23 -14.21 -27.10 -2.22
CA SER A 23 -13.27 -28.00 -1.56
C SER A 23 -12.03 -27.25 -1.01
N ILE A 24 -11.71 -26.06 -1.53
CA ILE A 24 -10.63 -25.20 -1.05
C ILE A 24 -11.13 -24.46 0.20
N ARG A 25 -11.04 -25.14 1.35
CA ARG A 25 -11.51 -24.65 2.65
C ARG A 25 -10.64 -25.13 3.80
N GLY A 26 -10.80 -24.52 4.96
CA GLY A 26 -10.07 -24.90 6.17
C GLY A 26 -8.59 -24.50 6.15
N LEU A 27 -8.19 -23.62 5.23
CA LEU A 27 -6.79 -23.17 5.07
C LEU A 27 -6.33 -22.33 6.25
N LYS A 28 -5.02 -22.31 6.45
CA LYS A 28 -4.36 -21.51 7.48
C LYS A 28 -3.29 -20.62 6.85
N ALA A 29 -3.30 -19.35 7.22
CA ALA A 29 -2.33 -18.39 6.71
C ALA A 29 -1.54 -17.71 7.83
N ILE A 30 -0.27 -17.44 7.55
CA ILE A 30 0.51 -16.44 8.27
C ILE A 30 0.45 -15.13 7.47
N VAL A 31 0.08 -14.02 8.14
CA VAL A 31 0.15 -12.67 7.61
C VAL A 31 1.16 -11.88 8.44
N VAL A 32 2.33 -11.61 7.86
CA VAL A 32 3.40 -10.83 8.51
C VAL A 32 3.22 -9.36 8.22
N GLY A 33 3.35 -8.50 9.23
CA GLY A 33 3.03 -7.08 9.12
C GLY A 33 1.51 -6.83 9.21
N ALA A 34 0.82 -7.62 10.00
CA ALA A 34 -0.63 -7.69 10.11
C ALA A 34 -1.32 -6.39 10.55
N THR A 35 -0.59 -5.43 11.14
CA THR A 35 -1.11 -4.12 11.55
C THR A 35 -0.76 -2.99 10.56
N GLY A 36 0.00 -3.30 9.50
CA GLY A 36 0.29 -2.38 8.40
C GLY A 36 -0.84 -2.34 7.37
N ILE A 37 -0.80 -1.35 6.46
CA ILE A 37 -1.86 -1.12 5.46
C ILE A 37 -2.13 -2.40 4.65
N SER A 38 -1.11 -3.01 4.08
CA SER A 38 -1.27 -4.19 3.23
C SER A 38 -1.66 -5.43 4.02
N GLY A 39 -0.97 -5.74 5.12
CA GLY A 39 -1.25 -6.94 5.92
C GLY A 39 -2.65 -6.93 6.52
N PHE A 40 -3.06 -5.81 7.10
CA PHE A 40 -4.39 -5.65 7.67
C PHE A 40 -5.50 -5.83 6.62
N ASN A 41 -5.39 -5.15 5.49
CA ASN A 41 -6.40 -5.26 4.43
C ASN A 41 -6.35 -6.61 3.71
N THR A 42 -5.20 -7.29 3.65
CA THR A 42 -5.13 -8.69 3.18
C THR A 42 -5.90 -9.62 4.13
N MET A 43 -5.76 -9.49 5.46
CA MET A 43 -6.59 -10.27 6.40
C MET A 43 -8.08 -10.07 6.14
N ARG A 44 -8.52 -8.84 5.86
CA ARG A 44 -9.93 -8.53 5.51
C ARG A 44 -10.35 -9.23 4.22
N SER A 45 -9.49 -9.28 3.22
CA SER A 45 -9.77 -9.97 1.95
C SER A 45 -9.85 -11.48 2.13
N LEU A 46 -8.91 -12.08 2.86
CA LEU A 46 -8.91 -13.52 3.14
C LEU A 46 -10.16 -13.95 3.93
N LEU A 47 -10.57 -13.15 4.91
CA LEU A 47 -11.71 -13.43 5.77
C LEU A 47 -13.07 -13.07 5.15
N ASP A 48 -13.07 -12.47 3.96
CA ASP A 48 -14.29 -12.10 3.23
C ASP A 48 -15.08 -13.32 2.74
N THR A 49 -14.42 -14.45 2.54
CA THR A 49 -15.07 -15.72 2.20
C THR A 49 -15.15 -16.60 3.45
N PRO A 50 -16.37 -16.99 3.89
CA PRO A 50 -16.53 -17.96 4.97
C PRO A 50 -15.84 -19.28 4.63
N ASP A 51 -15.38 -20.01 5.65
CA ASP A 51 -14.82 -21.37 5.61
C ASP A 51 -13.53 -21.57 4.78
N ARG A 52 -13.14 -20.66 3.90
CA ARG A 52 -11.89 -20.83 3.13
C ARG A 52 -10.67 -20.76 4.05
N TRP A 53 -10.55 -19.72 4.84
CA TRP A 53 -9.47 -19.53 5.79
C TRP A 53 -9.96 -19.76 7.22
N ALA A 54 -9.63 -20.92 7.78
CA ALA A 54 -10.04 -21.28 9.13
C ALA A 54 -9.29 -20.49 10.21
N THR A 55 -8.02 -20.12 9.93
CA THR A 55 -7.19 -19.36 10.87
C THR A 55 -6.23 -18.43 10.12
N ILE A 56 -6.18 -17.18 10.53
CA ILE A 56 -5.17 -16.21 10.13
C ILE A 56 -4.28 -15.91 11.33
N TYR A 57 -3.02 -16.32 11.26
CA TYR A 57 -2.01 -15.93 12.24
C TYR A 57 -1.49 -14.54 11.87
N ALA A 58 -1.93 -13.55 12.64
CA ALA A 58 -1.58 -12.14 12.45
C ALA A 58 -0.26 -11.84 13.18
N LEU A 59 0.86 -11.79 12.45
CA LEU A 59 2.18 -11.54 13.00
C LEU A 59 2.50 -10.05 12.99
N SER A 60 2.70 -9.49 14.16
CA SER A 60 3.12 -8.10 14.40
C SER A 60 3.63 -7.95 15.83
N ARG A 61 4.33 -6.85 16.14
CA ARG A 61 4.82 -6.57 17.50
C ARG A 61 3.66 -6.37 18.49
N SER A 62 2.62 -5.67 18.05
CA SER A 62 1.40 -5.42 18.84
C SER A 62 0.17 -5.94 18.11
N PRO A 63 -0.89 -6.36 18.80
CA PRO A 63 -2.13 -6.79 18.16
C PRO A 63 -2.79 -5.64 17.38
N PRO A 64 -3.65 -5.96 16.39
CA PRO A 64 -4.56 -4.96 15.83
C PRO A 64 -5.37 -4.29 16.95
N THR A 65 -5.59 -2.98 16.83
CA THR A 65 -6.36 -2.23 17.84
C THR A 65 -7.85 -2.56 17.75
N ASP A 66 -8.62 -2.22 18.80
CA ASP A 66 -10.07 -2.44 18.80
C ASP A 66 -10.76 -1.69 17.65
N GLU A 67 -10.26 -0.50 17.31
CA GLU A 67 -10.77 0.28 16.17
C GLU A 67 -10.55 -0.48 14.85
N MET A 68 -9.36 -1.06 14.64
CA MET A 68 -9.07 -1.90 13.49
C MET A 68 -9.98 -3.14 13.49
N LEU A 69 -10.09 -3.83 14.62
CA LEU A 69 -10.93 -5.02 14.76
C LEU A 69 -12.42 -4.71 14.54
N SER A 70 -12.87 -3.48 14.78
CA SER A 70 -14.25 -3.06 14.51
C SER A 70 -14.66 -3.12 13.02
N LEU A 71 -13.69 -3.25 12.12
CA LEU A 71 -13.93 -3.46 10.68
C LEU A 71 -14.18 -4.92 10.30
N PHE A 72 -14.06 -5.85 11.25
CA PHE A 72 -14.40 -7.26 11.08
C PHE A 72 -15.70 -7.61 11.81
N SER A 73 -16.43 -8.57 11.29
CA SER A 73 -17.51 -9.21 12.06
C SER A 73 -16.95 -10.04 13.22
N SER A 74 -17.77 -10.35 14.23
CA SER A 74 -17.36 -11.22 15.35
C SER A 74 -16.90 -12.60 14.87
N GLU A 75 -17.52 -13.14 13.82
CA GLU A 75 -17.13 -14.39 13.19
C GLU A 75 -15.74 -14.29 12.55
N GLN A 76 -15.47 -13.23 11.78
CA GLN A 76 -14.15 -12.99 11.20
C GLN A 76 -13.08 -12.80 12.28
N GLN A 77 -13.37 -12.05 13.34
CA GLN A 77 -12.45 -11.86 14.47
C GLN A 77 -12.08 -13.20 15.14
N SER A 78 -13.02 -14.13 15.25
CA SER A 78 -12.79 -15.45 15.86
C SER A 78 -11.76 -16.29 15.09
N ARG A 79 -11.52 -16.00 13.83
CA ARG A 79 -10.53 -16.67 12.95
C ARG A 79 -9.15 -15.98 12.96
N ILE A 80 -9.00 -14.84 13.64
CA ILE A 80 -7.72 -14.13 13.75
C ILE A 80 -7.03 -14.53 15.05
N GLN A 81 -5.79 -15.01 14.94
CA GLN A 81 -4.93 -15.29 16.09
C GLN A 81 -3.68 -14.39 16.00
N HIS A 82 -3.57 -13.44 16.92
CA HIS A 82 -2.36 -12.62 16.99
C HIS A 82 -1.19 -13.41 17.57
N VAL A 83 -0.03 -13.29 16.93
CA VAL A 83 1.25 -13.82 17.41
C VAL A 83 2.25 -12.65 17.47
N SER A 84 2.68 -12.32 18.69
CA SER A 84 3.66 -11.25 18.89
C SER A 84 5.03 -11.69 18.38
N VAL A 85 5.52 -10.99 17.36
CA VAL A 85 6.83 -11.25 16.74
C VAL A 85 7.52 -9.94 16.44
N ASP A 86 8.79 -9.84 16.86
CA ASP A 86 9.69 -8.79 16.39
C ASP A 86 10.59 -9.39 15.28
N LEU A 87 10.43 -8.94 14.06
CA LEU A 87 11.20 -9.43 12.91
C LEU A 87 12.68 -9.03 12.95
N THR A 88 13.08 -8.12 13.85
CA THR A 88 14.50 -7.78 14.08
C THR A 88 15.21 -8.79 14.99
N SER A 89 14.46 -9.67 15.64
CA SER A 89 14.99 -10.77 16.44
C SER A 89 15.60 -11.87 15.55
N SER A 90 16.36 -12.77 16.15
CA SER A 90 16.95 -13.91 15.43
C SER A 90 15.88 -14.86 14.88
N GLY A 91 16.24 -15.67 13.88
CA GLY A 91 15.36 -16.73 13.34
C GLY A 91 14.89 -17.70 14.42
N GLU A 92 15.78 -18.03 15.40
CA GLU A 92 15.48 -18.90 16.53
C GLU A 92 14.42 -18.31 17.47
N ASP A 93 14.52 -17.01 17.77
CA ASP A 93 13.54 -16.32 18.64
C ASP A 93 12.17 -16.23 17.98
N ILE A 94 12.16 -15.92 16.68
CA ILE A 94 10.92 -15.92 15.88
C ILE A 94 10.33 -17.34 15.86
N ALA A 95 11.13 -18.37 15.58
CA ALA A 95 10.69 -19.77 15.58
C ALA A 95 10.13 -20.20 16.94
N SER A 96 10.77 -19.80 18.04
CA SER A 96 10.29 -20.05 19.40
C SER A 96 8.89 -19.45 19.63
N SER A 97 8.67 -18.21 19.16
CA SER A 97 7.36 -17.53 19.24
C SER A 97 6.29 -18.27 18.42
N LEU A 98 6.62 -18.70 17.20
CA LEU A 98 5.71 -19.46 16.33
C LEU A 98 5.35 -20.83 16.94
N THR A 99 6.35 -21.56 17.46
CA THR A 99 6.17 -22.86 18.10
C THR A 99 5.33 -22.76 19.37
N LYS A 100 5.60 -21.77 20.22
CA LYS A 100 4.81 -21.49 21.43
C LYS A 100 3.34 -21.21 21.11
N ALA A 101 3.09 -20.49 20.04
CA ALA A 101 1.73 -20.18 19.55
C ALA A 101 1.12 -21.34 18.75
N LYS A 102 1.82 -22.45 18.55
CA LYS A 102 1.40 -23.63 17.78
C LYS A 102 0.96 -23.26 16.36
N VAL A 103 1.71 -22.38 15.70
CA VAL A 103 1.41 -21.92 14.35
C VAL A 103 1.56 -23.06 13.36
N VAL A 104 0.52 -23.26 12.54
CA VAL A 104 0.52 -24.17 11.39
C VAL A 104 -0.04 -23.41 10.20
N ALA A 105 0.69 -23.33 9.11
CA ALA A 105 0.26 -22.54 7.97
C ALA A 105 0.46 -23.26 6.63
N ASP A 106 -0.57 -23.17 5.77
CA ASP A 106 -0.51 -23.60 4.38
C ASP A 106 0.14 -22.53 3.49
N TYR A 107 -0.05 -21.26 3.84
CA TYR A 107 0.37 -20.10 3.04
C TYR A 107 0.94 -19.00 3.92
N VAL A 108 1.90 -18.27 3.37
CA VAL A 108 2.51 -17.10 4.01
C VAL A 108 2.32 -15.87 3.13
N PHE A 109 1.91 -14.76 3.74
CA PHE A 109 1.82 -13.44 3.12
C PHE A 109 2.72 -12.48 3.89
N PHE A 110 3.81 -12.03 3.27
CA PHE A 110 4.80 -11.19 3.92
C PHE A 110 4.68 -9.72 3.47
N TYR A 111 4.33 -8.87 4.43
CA TYR A 111 4.20 -7.41 4.30
C TYR A 111 5.05 -6.68 5.33
N GLY A 112 5.99 -7.37 5.97
CA GLY A 112 6.87 -6.78 6.98
C GLY A 112 7.72 -5.65 6.39
N TYR A 113 7.68 -4.50 7.04
CA TYR A 113 8.44 -3.32 6.65
C TYR A 113 8.80 -2.48 7.87
N ILE A 114 10.03 -1.99 7.90
CA ILE A 114 10.53 -1.05 8.89
C ILE A 114 10.89 0.25 8.18
N HIS A 115 10.31 1.36 8.66
CA HIS A 115 10.73 2.69 8.24
C HIS A 115 11.81 3.19 9.21
N PRO A 116 13.07 3.37 8.76
CA PRO A 116 14.11 3.97 9.59
C PRO A 116 13.73 5.42 9.97
N HIS A 117 14.08 5.83 11.17
CA HIS A 117 13.87 7.21 11.60
C HIS A 117 14.67 8.19 10.74
N GLY A 118 14.09 9.34 10.42
CA GLY A 118 14.76 10.40 9.67
C GLY A 118 13.94 10.94 8.50
N LYS A 119 14.47 10.83 7.30
CA LYS A 119 13.85 11.35 6.08
C LYS A 119 12.79 10.40 5.52
N SER A 120 12.02 10.89 4.55
CA SER A 120 11.05 10.06 3.82
C SER A 120 11.70 8.85 3.15
N ALA A 121 10.98 7.74 3.09
CA ALA A 121 11.41 6.53 2.36
C ALA A 121 11.66 6.77 0.86
N MET A 122 11.18 7.88 0.31
CA MET A 122 11.40 8.27 -1.08
C MET A 122 12.68 9.09 -1.30
N ASP A 123 13.34 9.57 -0.23
CA ASP A 123 14.63 10.25 -0.33
C ASP A 123 15.71 9.24 -0.76
N PRO A 124 16.42 9.47 -1.88
CA PRO A 124 17.49 8.56 -2.32
C PRO A 124 18.59 8.31 -1.27
N ALA A 125 18.83 9.27 -0.38
CA ALA A 125 19.80 9.13 0.71
C ALA A 125 19.38 8.10 1.78
N MET A 126 18.14 7.61 1.73
CA MET A 126 17.64 6.56 2.62
C MET A 126 17.83 5.14 2.08
N ALA A 127 18.37 4.96 0.87
CA ALA A 127 18.47 3.65 0.23
C ALA A 127 19.20 2.63 1.10
N ASP A 128 20.42 2.95 1.56
CA ASP A 128 21.23 2.06 2.39
C ASP A 128 20.55 1.75 3.73
N ALA A 129 20.01 2.76 4.41
CA ALA A 129 19.30 2.57 5.68
C ALA A 129 18.02 1.69 5.51
N LEU A 130 17.35 1.79 4.37
CA LEU A 130 16.21 0.95 4.04
C LEU A 130 16.64 -0.51 3.80
N VAL A 131 17.78 -0.73 3.16
CA VAL A 131 18.35 -2.08 2.95
C VAL A 131 18.76 -2.68 4.30
N GLU A 132 19.51 -1.96 5.12
CA GLU A 132 19.94 -2.39 6.45
C GLU A 132 18.77 -2.75 7.36
N ALA A 133 17.67 -2.01 7.29
CA ALA A 133 16.48 -2.26 8.11
C ALA A 133 15.60 -3.42 7.58
N ASN A 134 15.49 -3.58 6.26
CA ASN A 134 14.44 -4.43 5.67
C ASN A 134 14.93 -5.75 5.05
N ALA A 135 16.20 -5.87 4.64
CA ALA A 135 16.71 -7.14 4.17
C ALA A 135 16.79 -8.18 5.31
N PRO A 136 17.33 -7.86 6.49
CA PRO A 136 17.47 -8.87 7.59
C PRO A 136 16.14 -9.38 8.13
N ILE A 137 15.09 -8.54 8.19
CA ILE A 137 13.80 -8.97 8.76
C ILE A 137 13.13 -10.08 7.95
N PHE A 138 13.34 -10.10 6.65
CA PHE A 138 12.84 -11.17 5.80
C PHE A 138 13.70 -12.44 5.93
N ASP A 139 15.01 -12.28 5.99
CA ASP A 139 15.93 -13.39 6.21
C ASP A 139 15.66 -14.11 7.54
N ASN A 140 15.53 -13.36 8.63
CA ASN A 140 15.21 -13.89 9.95
C ASN A 140 13.88 -14.67 9.93
N PHE A 141 12.86 -14.12 9.25
CA PHE A 141 11.57 -14.79 9.13
C PHE A 141 11.66 -16.08 8.31
N LEU A 142 12.37 -16.08 7.17
CA LEU A 142 12.58 -17.29 6.37
C LEU A 142 13.32 -18.38 7.14
N GLN A 143 14.35 -18.01 7.93
CA GLN A 143 15.08 -18.94 8.79
C GLN A 143 14.18 -19.56 9.88
N ALA A 144 13.23 -18.79 10.40
CA ALA A 144 12.32 -19.26 11.43
C ALA A 144 11.35 -20.35 10.95
N LEU A 145 10.98 -20.38 9.68
CA LEU A 145 9.98 -21.33 9.16
C LEU A 145 10.41 -22.80 9.35
N PRO A 146 11.58 -23.25 8.87
CA PRO A 146 12.02 -24.62 9.07
C PRO A 146 12.31 -24.94 10.55
N LEU A 147 12.80 -23.98 11.33
CA LEU A 147 13.05 -24.17 12.78
C LEU A 147 11.73 -24.37 13.56
N ALA A 148 10.65 -23.79 13.10
CA ALA A 148 9.30 -23.99 13.65
C ALA A 148 8.52 -25.13 12.95
N GLU A 149 9.18 -25.93 12.09
CA GLU A 149 8.59 -27.01 11.29
C GLU A 149 7.42 -26.57 10.39
N ILE A 150 7.39 -25.30 9.97
CA ILE A 150 6.37 -24.73 9.08
C ILE A 150 6.85 -24.86 7.63
N LYS A 151 6.07 -25.58 6.82
CA LYS A 151 6.35 -25.83 5.40
C LYS A 151 5.17 -25.33 4.55
N PRO A 152 5.11 -24.02 4.22
CA PRO A 152 4.01 -23.48 3.45
C PRO A 152 4.09 -23.94 1.99
N LYS A 153 2.93 -24.13 1.36
CA LYS A 153 2.82 -24.42 -0.07
C LYS A 153 3.27 -23.22 -0.92
N ARG A 154 3.04 -22.00 -0.42
CA ARG A 154 3.40 -20.76 -1.11
C ARG A 154 3.78 -19.66 -0.12
N ILE A 155 4.82 -18.91 -0.47
CA ILE A 155 5.17 -17.65 0.20
C ILE A 155 4.93 -16.51 -0.78
N LEU A 156 4.07 -15.57 -0.43
CA LEU A 156 3.85 -14.33 -1.16
C LEU A 156 4.60 -13.20 -0.47
N LEU A 157 5.48 -12.54 -1.22
CA LEU A 157 6.20 -11.34 -0.82
C LEU A 157 5.59 -10.11 -1.49
N GLN A 158 5.28 -9.07 -0.73
CA GLN A 158 4.98 -7.76 -1.30
C GLN A 158 6.23 -6.92 -1.39
N THR A 159 6.52 -6.42 -2.59
CA THR A 159 7.50 -5.36 -2.84
C THR A 159 6.77 -4.07 -3.23
N GLY A 160 7.01 -3.46 -4.38
CA GLY A 160 6.28 -2.28 -4.84
C GLY A 160 6.89 -1.61 -6.07
N GLY A 161 6.30 -0.51 -6.51
CA GLY A 161 6.69 0.21 -7.73
C GLY A 161 8.15 0.68 -7.78
N LYS A 162 8.83 0.85 -6.64
CA LYS A 162 10.28 1.11 -6.59
C LYS A 162 11.13 0.01 -7.24
N GLN A 163 10.56 -1.18 -7.42
CA GLN A 163 11.18 -2.30 -8.13
C GLN A 163 11.74 -1.87 -9.50
N TYR A 164 11.06 -0.95 -10.17
CA TYR A 164 11.39 -0.50 -11.52
C TYR A 164 12.34 0.69 -11.57
N GLY A 165 12.67 1.28 -10.42
CA GLY A 165 13.59 2.40 -10.31
C GLY A 165 13.07 3.74 -10.85
N GLY A 166 11.75 3.86 -11.15
CA GLY A 166 11.17 5.10 -11.68
C GLY A 166 11.38 6.34 -10.79
N HIS A 167 11.58 6.13 -9.49
CA HIS A 167 11.90 7.20 -8.53
C HIS A 167 13.36 7.71 -8.62
N ILE A 168 14.24 7.00 -9.31
CA ILE A 168 15.62 7.40 -9.56
C ILE A 168 15.67 8.30 -10.80
N GLY A 169 14.96 7.89 -11.85
CA GLY A 169 14.94 8.56 -13.13
C GLY A 169 14.02 7.87 -14.13
N ARG A 170 14.10 8.27 -15.38
CA ARG A 170 13.27 7.67 -16.43
C ARG A 170 13.45 6.16 -16.49
N ALA A 171 12.35 5.42 -16.41
CA ALA A 171 12.30 3.99 -16.61
C ALA A 171 11.45 3.65 -17.84
N ARG A 172 11.53 2.41 -18.32
CA ARG A 172 10.70 1.96 -19.44
C ARG A 172 9.23 1.87 -18.99
N THR A 173 8.34 2.51 -19.73
CA THR A 173 6.90 2.50 -19.42
C THR A 173 6.08 1.89 -20.57
N PRO A 174 4.94 1.24 -20.27
CA PRO A 174 4.47 0.89 -18.92
C PRO A 174 5.41 -0.12 -18.23
N PHE A 175 5.49 -0.10 -16.91
CA PHE A 175 6.24 -1.09 -16.13
C PHE A 175 5.63 -2.47 -16.29
N ILE A 176 6.44 -3.45 -16.67
CA ILE A 176 6.02 -4.85 -16.81
C ILE A 176 6.88 -5.76 -15.95
N GLU A 177 6.31 -6.88 -15.49
CA GLU A 177 6.93 -7.77 -14.51
C GLU A 177 8.20 -8.47 -15.00
N SER A 178 8.45 -8.45 -16.31
CA SER A 178 9.68 -8.96 -16.93
C SER A 178 10.78 -7.92 -17.07
N ASP A 179 10.54 -6.67 -16.74
CA ASP A 179 11.58 -5.64 -16.78
C ASP A 179 12.69 -5.98 -15.78
N PRO A 180 13.96 -5.78 -16.14
CA PRO A 180 15.07 -6.04 -15.24
C PRO A 180 15.09 -5.04 -14.07
N GLN A 181 15.53 -5.52 -12.92
CA GLN A 181 15.83 -4.68 -11.77
C GLN A 181 17.06 -3.82 -12.07
N PRO A 182 17.05 -2.49 -11.89
CA PRO A 182 18.19 -1.64 -12.15
C PRO A 182 19.23 -1.68 -11.01
N THR A 183 19.73 -2.87 -10.69
CA THR A 183 20.65 -3.14 -9.57
C THR A 183 21.99 -2.43 -9.68
N HIS A 184 22.35 -1.93 -10.86
CA HIS A 184 23.59 -1.18 -11.11
C HIS A 184 23.51 0.29 -10.71
N LEU A 185 22.32 0.81 -10.36
CA LEU A 185 22.12 2.22 -10.02
C LEU A 185 22.14 2.47 -8.52
N THR A 186 21.11 1.98 -7.84
CA THR A 186 20.91 2.20 -6.40
C THR A 186 20.42 0.89 -5.79
N ASP A 187 20.93 0.53 -4.62
CA ASP A 187 20.49 -0.65 -3.92
C ASP A 187 19.04 -0.51 -3.44
N ASN A 188 18.35 -1.64 -3.35
CA ASN A 188 16.96 -1.70 -2.95
C ASN A 188 16.70 -3.01 -2.22
N PHE A 189 16.19 -2.93 -1.00
CA PHE A 189 15.89 -4.11 -0.20
C PHE A 189 14.93 -5.10 -0.88
N TYR A 190 14.10 -4.67 -1.83
CA TYR A 190 13.26 -5.55 -2.64
C TYR A 190 14.07 -6.58 -3.42
N TYR A 191 15.23 -6.17 -3.97
CA TYR A 191 16.10 -7.06 -4.75
C TYR A 191 16.70 -8.15 -3.86
N HIS A 192 17.13 -7.77 -2.65
CA HIS A 192 17.63 -8.71 -1.64
C HIS A 192 16.53 -9.69 -1.21
N GLN A 193 15.35 -9.18 -0.85
CA GLN A 193 14.23 -10.01 -0.41
C GLN A 193 13.77 -11.00 -1.49
N GLU A 194 13.65 -10.57 -2.75
CA GLU A 194 13.32 -11.49 -3.85
C GLU A 194 14.39 -12.57 -4.05
N SER A 195 15.68 -12.19 -4.06
CA SER A 195 16.78 -13.14 -4.18
C SER A 195 16.74 -14.20 -3.06
N ARG A 196 16.49 -13.77 -1.82
CA ARG A 196 16.38 -14.68 -0.67
C ARG A 196 15.15 -15.57 -0.74
N LEU A 197 14.00 -15.04 -1.21
CA LEU A 197 12.79 -15.82 -1.44
C LEU A 197 13.03 -16.95 -2.45
N PHE A 198 13.66 -16.64 -3.57
CA PHE A 198 13.93 -17.63 -4.62
C PHE A 198 14.88 -18.70 -4.13
N GLN A 199 15.97 -18.30 -3.48
CA GLN A 199 16.94 -19.24 -2.88
C GLN A 199 16.27 -20.15 -1.83
N PHE A 200 15.41 -19.57 -0.98
CA PHE A 200 14.69 -20.36 0.01
C PHE A 200 13.79 -21.42 -0.64
N CYS A 201 13.03 -21.06 -1.67
CA CYS A 201 12.15 -21.99 -2.36
C CYS A 201 12.93 -23.10 -3.10
N GLU A 202 14.09 -22.79 -3.69
CA GLU A 202 14.99 -23.80 -4.28
C GLU A 202 15.48 -24.82 -3.23
N GLN A 203 15.79 -24.35 -2.03
CA GLN A 203 16.29 -25.19 -0.92
C GLN A 203 15.16 -25.94 -0.20
N ASN A 204 13.90 -25.55 -0.39
CA ASN A 204 12.73 -26.13 0.26
C ASN A 204 11.71 -26.63 -0.78
N PRO A 205 11.97 -27.76 -1.48
CA PRO A 205 11.07 -28.29 -2.47
C PRO A 205 9.65 -28.52 -1.91
N GLY A 206 8.64 -28.08 -2.66
CA GLY A 206 7.23 -28.08 -2.24
C GLY A 206 6.73 -26.73 -1.73
N THR A 207 7.62 -25.75 -1.54
CA THR A 207 7.29 -24.35 -1.30
C THR A 207 7.56 -23.54 -2.56
N ASP A 208 6.53 -22.92 -3.14
CA ASP A 208 6.66 -22.01 -4.28
C ASP A 208 6.50 -20.55 -3.82
N TRP A 209 6.71 -19.60 -4.72
CA TRP A 209 6.65 -18.18 -4.39
C TRP A 209 5.70 -17.38 -5.28
N ASN A 210 5.28 -16.22 -4.78
CA ASN A 210 4.72 -15.10 -5.55
C ASN A 210 5.32 -13.78 -5.08
N VAL A 211 5.40 -12.80 -5.98
CA VAL A 211 5.72 -11.42 -5.64
C VAL A 211 4.60 -10.53 -6.16
N VAL A 212 4.09 -9.63 -5.32
CA VAL A 212 3.11 -8.61 -5.70
C VAL A 212 3.71 -7.22 -5.54
N MET A 213 3.46 -6.37 -6.52
CA MET A 213 4.08 -5.05 -6.65
C MET A 213 3.00 -3.97 -6.73
N PRO A 214 2.52 -3.43 -5.60
CA PRO A 214 1.55 -2.35 -5.58
C PRO A 214 2.19 -0.97 -5.85
N PHE A 215 1.34 -0.01 -6.24
CA PHE A 215 1.68 1.37 -6.55
C PHE A 215 0.75 2.32 -5.79
N GLY A 216 1.27 3.28 -5.03
CA GLY A 216 0.45 4.24 -4.32
C GLY A 216 -0.67 3.58 -3.51
N VAL A 217 -0.31 2.86 -2.44
CA VAL A 217 -1.24 1.97 -1.72
C VAL A 217 -2.34 2.75 -1.00
N ILE A 218 -3.60 2.39 -1.28
CA ILE A 218 -4.81 2.94 -0.64
C ILE A 218 -5.32 1.93 0.40
N GLY A 219 -5.42 2.34 1.67
CA GLY A 219 -5.97 1.47 2.71
C GLY A 219 -5.98 2.13 4.08
N ALA A 220 -6.98 1.80 4.87
CA ALA A 220 -7.19 2.38 6.19
C ALA A 220 -6.48 1.57 7.28
N VAL A 221 -5.55 2.20 7.98
CA VAL A 221 -5.03 1.78 9.29
C VAL A 221 -4.61 3.00 10.10
N PRO A 222 -4.82 3.05 11.42
CA PRO A 222 -4.31 4.14 12.23
C PRO A 222 -2.78 4.07 12.30
N GLY A 223 -2.12 5.20 12.25
CA GLY A 223 -0.68 5.30 12.50
C GLY A 223 0.26 4.73 11.42
N ALA A 224 -0.23 4.50 10.20
CA ALA A 224 0.64 4.12 9.09
C ALA A 224 1.43 5.33 8.59
N GLY A 225 2.75 5.34 8.81
CA GLY A 225 3.63 6.45 8.41
C GLY A 225 3.63 6.74 6.92
N MET A 226 3.45 5.72 6.09
CA MET A 226 3.47 5.85 4.62
C MET A 226 2.08 5.75 3.97
N ASN A 227 1.07 6.40 4.53
CA ASN A 227 -0.23 6.50 3.88
C ASN A 227 -0.29 7.76 3.01
N MET A 228 -0.11 7.62 1.70
CA MET A 228 -0.03 8.72 0.75
C MET A 228 -1.34 9.55 0.67
N PHE A 229 -2.49 8.93 0.84
CA PHE A 229 -3.79 9.61 0.70
C PHE A 229 -4.30 10.26 1.99
N LEU A 230 -3.81 9.88 3.15
CA LEU A 230 -4.24 10.46 4.42
C LEU A 230 -3.96 11.98 4.54
N PRO A 231 -2.80 12.50 4.10
CA PRO A 231 -2.52 13.94 4.15
C PRO A 231 -3.52 14.78 3.35
N PHE A 232 -4.05 14.27 2.23
CA PHE A 232 -5.05 14.97 1.41
C PHE A 232 -6.37 15.15 2.17
N ALA A 233 -6.83 14.14 2.94
CA ALA A 233 -8.03 14.29 3.76
C ALA A 233 -7.84 15.33 4.87
N ILE A 234 -6.68 15.33 5.52
CA ILE A 234 -6.33 16.28 6.57
C ILE A 234 -6.29 17.70 6.00
N MET A 235 -5.63 17.88 4.85
CA MET A 235 -5.59 19.15 4.12
C MET A 235 -6.98 19.62 3.76
N ALA A 236 -7.82 18.76 3.18
CA ALA A 236 -9.16 19.11 2.79
C ALA A 236 -10.05 19.52 3.97
N ALA A 237 -9.94 18.83 5.10
CA ALA A 237 -10.67 19.19 6.31
C ALA A 237 -10.23 20.56 6.87
N ILE A 238 -8.93 20.82 6.89
CA ILE A 238 -8.36 22.10 7.37
C ILE A 238 -8.74 23.25 6.44
N GLN A 239 -8.57 23.09 5.13
CA GLN A 239 -8.89 24.13 4.16
C GLN A 239 -10.41 24.44 4.14
N ALA A 240 -11.24 23.42 4.25
CA ALA A 240 -12.70 23.61 4.37
C ALA A 240 -13.07 24.39 5.66
N GLU A 241 -12.43 24.11 6.78
CA GLU A 241 -12.66 24.83 8.07
C GLU A 241 -12.17 26.27 7.99
N LYS A 242 -11.07 26.56 7.27
CA LYS A 242 -10.54 27.91 7.02
C LYS A 242 -11.37 28.67 5.96
N GLY A 243 -12.19 27.99 5.16
CA GLY A 243 -12.89 28.58 3.99
C GLY A 243 -11.92 28.91 2.86
N GLU A 244 -10.80 28.22 2.77
CA GLU A 244 -9.76 28.35 1.76
C GLU A 244 -9.88 27.25 0.69
N PRO A 245 -9.37 27.47 -0.54
CA PRO A 245 -9.33 26.42 -1.56
C PRO A 245 -8.32 25.32 -1.19
N LEU A 246 -8.49 24.12 -1.77
CA LEU A 246 -7.47 23.08 -1.72
C LEU A 246 -6.32 23.51 -2.61
N PHE A 247 -5.09 23.45 -2.11
CA PHE A 247 -3.91 23.77 -2.92
C PHE A 247 -3.40 22.52 -3.64
N PHE A 248 -2.94 22.71 -4.89
CA PHE A 248 -2.18 21.72 -5.64
C PHE A 248 -0.77 22.28 -5.88
N GLY A 249 0.23 21.58 -5.37
CA GLY A 249 1.60 22.11 -5.30
C GLY A 249 2.47 21.83 -6.51
N SER A 250 1.90 21.45 -7.67
CA SER A 250 2.64 21.07 -8.86
C SER A 250 2.05 21.68 -10.14
N ASP A 251 2.60 21.33 -11.29
CA ASP A 251 2.24 21.86 -12.61
C ASP A 251 1.04 21.16 -13.26
N ILE A 252 0.69 21.63 -14.46
CA ILE A 252 -0.42 21.10 -15.26
C ILE A 252 -0.14 19.66 -15.73
N ASP A 253 1.09 19.28 -15.95
CA ASP A 253 1.43 17.94 -16.41
C ASP A 253 1.19 16.91 -15.29
N SER A 254 1.57 17.23 -14.06
CA SER A 254 1.23 16.44 -12.88
C SER A 254 -0.28 16.41 -12.62
N TRP A 255 -0.97 17.54 -12.78
CA TRP A 255 -2.41 17.68 -12.57
C TRP A 255 -3.24 16.77 -13.47
N GLN A 256 -2.88 16.68 -14.76
CA GLN A 256 -3.59 15.91 -15.78
C GLN A 256 -3.00 14.52 -16.02
N CYS A 257 -1.88 14.17 -15.39
CA CYS A 257 -1.32 12.84 -15.53
C CYS A 257 -2.25 11.78 -14.94
N GLU A 258 -2.44 10.71 -15.68
CA GLU A 258 -3.19 9.56 -15.19
C GLU A 258 -2.31 8.69 -14.29
N TYR A 259 -2.77 8.40 -13.09
CA TYR A 259 -2.08 7.56 -12.11
C TYR A 259 -2.87 6.29 -11.85
N VAL A 260 -2.16 5.16 -11.80
CA VAL A 260 -2.72 3.90 -11.27
C VAL A 260 -2.34 3.77 -9.80
N HIS A 261 -3.29 3.30 -9.02
CA HIS A 261 -3.12 3.07 -7.59
C HIS A 261 -3.45 1.62 -7.24
N SER A 262 -3.22 1.26 -6.00
CA SER A 262 -3.40 -0.10 -5.51
C SER A 262 -4.17 -0.08 -4.20
N SER A 263 -5.46 -0.39 -4.27
CA SER A 263 -6.25 -0.64 -3.08
C SER A 263 -5.70 -1.86 -2.35
N ALA A 264 -5.32 -1.69 -1.10
CA ALA A 264 -4.71 -2.76 -0.31
C ALA A 264 -5.64 -3.98 -0.19
N ARG A 265 -6.95 -3.75 -0.16
CA ARG A 265 -7.95 -4.83 -0.11
C ARG A 265 -8.08 -5.55 -1.45
N LEU A 266 -8.04 -4.85 -2.59
CA LEU A 266 -7.98 -5.51 -3.90
C LEU A 266 -6.67 -6.29 -4.07
N THR A 267 -5.54 -5.72 -3.63
CA THR A 267 -4.25 -6.40 -3.59
C THR A 267 -4.32 -7.67 -2.73
N GLY A 268 -5.07 -7.65 -1.62
CA GLY A 268 -5.34 -8.83 -0.79
C GLY A 268 -6.11 -9.92 -1.56
N PHE A 269 -7.15 -9.58 -2.32
CA PHE A 269 -7.87 -10.53 -3.18
C PHE A 269 -6.99 -11.08 -4.31
N LEU A 270 -6.14 -10.23 -4.90
CA LEU A 270 -5.15 -10.67 -5.90
C LEU A 270 -4.12 -11.60 -5.26
N SER A 271 -3.68 -11.32 -4.05
CA SER A 271 -2.74 -12.14 -3.30
C SER A 271 -3.34 -13.51 -2.96
N GLU A 272 -4.60 -13.57 -2.52
CA GLU A 272 -5.34 -14.81 -2.31
C GLU A 272 -5.39 -15.63 -3.61
N TRP A 273 -5.79 -15.01 -4.70
CA TRP A 273 -5.87 -15.66 -6.00
C TRP A 273 -4.50 -16.18 -6.47
N ALA A 274 -3.45 -15.37 -6.33
CA ALA A 274 -2.12 -15.75 -6.77
C ALA A 274 -1.56 -16.98 -6.05
N VAL A 275 -1.84 -17.13 -4.75
CA VAL A 275 -1.34 -18.29 -3.97
C VAL A 275 -2.19 -19.54 -4.18
N LEU A 276 -3.48 -19.41 -4.51
CA LEU A 276 -4.38 -20.54 -4.71
C LEU A 276 -4.37 -21.08 -6.14
N GLU A 277 -4.04 -20.26 -7.14
CA GLU A 277 -3.98 -20.68 -8.53
C GLU A 277 -2.64 -21.37 -8.87
N GLU A 278 -2.70 -22.60 -9.34
CA GLU A 278 -1.52 -23.41 -9.70
C GLU A 278 -0.67 -22.74 -10.78
N LYS A 279 -1.31 -22.17 -11.83
CA LYS A 279 -0.63 -21.46 -12.93
C LYS A 279 0.11 -20.20 -12.48
N CYS A 280 -0.17 -19.69 -11.27
CA CYS A 280 0.48 -18.50 -10.71
C CYS A 280 1.76 -18.83 -9.94
N LYS A 281 2.14 -20.09 -9.81
CA LYS A 281 3.40 -20.49 -9.18
C LYS A 281 4.60 -19.76 -9.77
N ASN A 282 5.44 -19.23 -8.89
CA ASN A 282 6.69 -18.59 -9.25
C ASN A 282 6.51 -17.42 -10.23
N GLN A 283 5.47 -16.60 -9.97
CA GLN A 283 5.15 -15.43 -10.77
C GLN A 283 5.17 -14.14 -9.94
N ARG A 284 5.62 -13.05 -10.62
CA ARG A 284 5.45 -11.67 -10.17
C ARG A 284 4.20 -11.07 -10.81
N PHE A 285 3.49 -10.21 -10.06
CA PHE A 285 2.31 -9.49 -10.56
C PHE A 285 2.33 -8.03 -10.10
N ASN A 286 2.13 -7.11 -11.04
CA ASN A 286 1.74 -5.75 -10.70
C ASN A 286 0.34 -5.78 -10.10
N ALA A 287 0.17 -5.13 -8.96
CA ALA A 287 -1.12 -5.03 -8.29
C ALA A 287 -1.64 -3.60 -8.42
N VAL A 288 -2.64 -3.40 -9.27
CA VAL A 288 -3.27 -2.10 -9.50
C VAL A 288 -4.79 -2.24 -9.57
N ASP A 289 -5.50 -1.15 -9.29
CA ASP A 289 -6.96 -1.11 -9.19
C ASP A 289 -7.67 -1.37 -10.53
N GLY A 290 -6.97 -1.15 -11.64
CA GLY A 290 -7.50 -1.35 -12.98
C GLY A 290 -8.18 -0.12 -13.59
N VAL A 291 -8.23 0.99 -12.85
CA VAL A 291 -8.73 2.29 -13.28
C VAL A 291 -7.68 3.34 -12.89
N ALA A 292 -7.30 4.19 -13.83
CA ALA A 292 -6.43 5.33 -13.54
C ALA A 292 -7.26 6.56 -13.17
N MET A 293 -6.72 7.45 -12.34
CA MET A 293 -7.33 8.74 -12.04
C MET A 293 -6.30 9.87 -12.14
N SER A 294 -6.74 11.06 -12.54
CA SER A 294 -5.94 12.29 -12.47
C SER A 294 -6.19 13.03 -11.15
N TRP A 295 -5.25 13.89 -10.79
CA TRP A 295 -5.42 14.78 -9.62
C TRP A 295 -6.57 15.76 -9.83
N ASP A 296 -6.84 16.21 -11.05
CA ASP A 296 -8.00 17.05 -11.41
C ASP A 296 -9.31 16.43 -10.89
N ARG A 297 -9.60 15.19 -11.29
CA ARG A 297 -10.80 14.49 -10.84
C ARG A 297 -10.81 14.22 -9.34
N PHE A 298 -9.66 13.85 -8.78
CA PHE A 298 -9.56 13.57 -7.34
C PHE A 298 -9.79 14.82 -6.50
N TYR A 299 -9.21 15.96 -6.85
CA TYR A 299 -9.38 17.20 -6.09
C TYR A 299 -10.80 17.76 -6.17
N GLU A 300 -11.50 17.59 -7.29
CA GLU A 300 -12.91 17.94 -7.40
C GLU A 300 -13.77 17.14 -6.40
N GLU A 301 -13.57 15.83 -6.34
CA GLU A 301 -14.26 14.96 -5.40
C GLU A 301 -13.83 15.21 -3.95
N LEU A 302 -12.54 15.36 -3.68
CA LEU A 302 -12.02 15.68 -2.36
C LEU A 302 -12.62 16.97 -1.79
N ALA A 303 -12.72 18.02 -2.60
CA ALA A 303 -13.36 19.27 -2.22
C ALA A 303 -14.85 19.06 -1.88
N ARG A 304 -15.55 18.23 -2.68
CA ARG A 304 -16.95 17.87 -2.42
C ARG A 304 -17.11 17.07 -1.13
N TRP A 305 -16.22 16.09 -0.90
CA TRP A 305 -16.29 15.23 0.29
C TRP A 305 -16.15 16.01 1.60
N TYR A 306 -15.29 17.02 1.63
CA TYR A 306 -15.06 17.83 2.82
C TYR A 306 -15.81 19.18 2.83
N GLY A 307 -16.54 19.50 1.76
CA GLY A 307 -17.34 20.71 1.64
C GLY A 307 -16.48 21.98 1.53
N ALA A 308 -15.35 21.91 0.82
CA ALA A 308 -14.52 23.07 0.51
C ALA A 308 -15.24 23.98 -0.50
N VAL A 309 -15.73 25.14 -0.04
CA VAL A 309 -16.58 26.05 -0.83
C VAL A 309 -15.84 26.61 -2.05
N LYS A 310 -14.56 26.92 -1.90
CA LYS A 310 -13.71 27.45 -2.97
C LYS A 310 -13.07 26.35 -3.84
N ARG A 311 -13.46 25.10 -3.65
CA ARG A 311 -12.91 23.92 -4.38
C ARG A 311 -11.37 23.84 -4.32
N THR A 312 -10.67 24.21 -5.40
CA THR A 312 -9.20 24.09 -5.52
C THR A 312 -8.63 25.31 -6.24
N ASP A 313 -7.35 25.63 -5.96
CA ASP A 313 -6.59 26.62 -6.75
C ASP A 313 -6.16 26.06 -8.12
N GLY A 314 -6.21 24.72 -8.30
CA GLY A 314 -5.70 24.05 -9.49
C GLY A 314 -4.17 24.01 -9.54
N PRO A 315 -3.60 23.63 -10.71
CA PRO A 315 -2.15 23.59 -10.90
C PRO A 315 -1.54 24.98 -10.97
N GLU A 316 -0.27 25.11 -10.55
CA GLU A 316 0.49 26.34 -10.76
C GLU A 316 0.86 26.48 -12.25
N LEU A 317 0.61 27.65 -12.82
CA LEU A 317 0.88 27.96 -14.22
C LEU A 317 2.01 28.98 -14.42
N ASP A 318 2.47 29.60 -13.33
CA ASP A 318 3.58 30.56 -13.35
C ASP A 318 4.89 29.85 -13.13
N GLU A 319 5.68 29.69 -14.20
CA GLU A 319 6.98 29.00 -14.18
C GLU A 319 7.95 29.57 -13.14
N SER A 320 7.82 30.86 -12.78
CA SER A 320 8.71 31.49 -11.79
C SER A 320 8.48 31.05 -10.34
N LYS A 321 7.36 30.36 -10.08
CA LYS A 321 7.01 29.87 -8.74
C LYS A 321 7.50 28.47 -8.45
N PHE A 322 8.02 27.75 -9.45
CA PHE A 322 8.58 26.40 -9.24
C PHE A 322 10.00 26.49 -8.68
N ASP A 323 10.13 26.67 -7.39
CA ASP A 323 11.40 26.84 -6.66
C ASP A 323 11.82 25.61 -5.82
N LYS A 324 11.01 24.55 -5.84
CA LYS A 324 11.19 23.32 -5.03
C LYS A 324 11.31 22.05 -5.90
N ASN A 325 11.77 22.22 -7.11
CA ASN A 325 11.83 21.17 -8.11
C ASN A 325 12.73 20.00 -7.68
N VAL A 326 12.34 18.79 -8.06
CA VAL A 326 13.13 17.57 -7.82
C VAL A 326 13.68 17.08 -9.15
N GLN A 327 14.99 17.04 -9.24
CA GLN A 327 15.68 16.50 -10.42
C GLN A 327 15.77 14.98 -10.36
N LEU A 328 15.39 14.32 -11.45
CA LEU A 328 15.54 12.89 -11.64
C LEU A 328 16.61 12.59 -12.67
N ALA A 329 17.33 11.49 -12.48
CA ALA A 329 18.45 11.10 -13.32
C ALA A 329 18.04 10.84 -14.78
N GLY A 330 19.02 11.00 -15.68
CA GLY A 330 18.93 10.68 -17.10
C GLY A 330 20.15 9.92 -17.58
N GLY A 331 20.17 9.55 -18.87
CA GLY A 331 21.24 8.78 -19.47
C GLY A 331 21.48 7.45 -18.77
N GLU A 332 22.73 7.06 -18.62
CA GLU A 332 23.17 5.83 -17.96
C GLU A 332 22.87 5.77 -16.46
N ASN A 333 22.57 6.91 -15.82
CA ASN A 333 22.22 7.02 -14.41
C ASN A 333 20.70 6.84 -14.16
N ALA A 334 19.91 6.56 -15.19
CA ALA A 334 18.50 6.27 -15.10
C ALA A 334 18.21 4.81 -15.50
N PRO A 335 17.13 4.19 -14.99
CA PRO A 335 16.77 2.80 -15.36
C PRO A 335 16.59 2.58 -16.86
N LEU A 336 16.17 3.60 -17.60
CA LEU A 336 16.02 3.52 -19.06
C LEU A 336 17.37 3.41 -19.80
N GLY A 337 18.45 3.90 -19.21
CA GLY A 337 19.81 3.87 -19.79
C GLY A 337 20.09 4.94 -20.86
N TYR A 338 19.12 5.76 -21.22
CA TYR A 338 19.24 6.86 -22.20
C TYR A 338 18.20 7.95 -21.96
N GLY A 339 18.30 9.05 -22.69
CA GLY A 339 17.38 10.18 -22.62
C GLY A 339 17.84 11.26 -21.63
N PRO A 340 17.17 12.43 -21.64
CA PRO A 340 17.52 13.53 -20.77
C PRO A 340 17.10 13.26 -19.32
N THR A 341 17.66 14.01 -18.39
CA THR A 341 17.12 14.18 -17.03
C THR A 341 15.65 14.60 -17.10
N SER A 342 14.92 14.38 -16.05
CA SER A 342 13.56 14.90 -15.90
C SER A 342 13.42 15.66 -14.58
N GLU A 343 12.41 16.49 -14.50
CA GLU A 343 12.17 17.36 -13.37
C GLU A 343 10.71 17.20 -12.91
N ILE A 344 10.51 17.11 -11.61
CA ILE A 344 9.20 17.24 -10.98
C ILE A 344 9.10 18.66 -10.48
N LYS A 345 8.18 19.44 -11.04
CA LYS A 345 7.99 20.84 -10.70
C LYS A 345 7.12 20.98 -9.47
N LEU A 346 7.64 21.64 -8.44
CA LEU A 346 6.93 21.89 -7.19
C LEU A 346 7.00 23.38 -6.82
N SER A 347 5.84 23.98 -6.54
CA SER A 347 5.68 25.37 -6.10
C SER A 347 5.33 25.48 -4.62
N ARG A 348 4.44 24.63 -4.11
CA ARG A 348 4.04 24.54 -2.72
C ARG A 348 4.00 23.06 -2.31
N THR A 349 4.63 22.74 -1.19
CA THR A 349 4.72 21.37 -0.70
C THR A 349 3.87 21.16 0.55
N PHE A 350 3.48 19.93 0.83
CA PHE A 350 2.91 19.55 2.12
C PHE A 350 3.92 19.80 3.25
N ASN A 351 5.23 19.66 2.98
CA ASN A 351 6.29 20.00 3.94
C ASN A 351 6.28 21.49 4.34
N ASP A 352 5.91 22.40 3.45
CA ASP A 352 5.74 23.82 3.79
C ASP A 352 4.43 24.04 4.55
N TRP A 353 3.35 23.47 4.04
CA TRP A 353 2.01 23.62 4.59
C TRP A 353 1.88 23.11 6.05
N VAL A 354 2.52 22.00 6.40
CA VAL A 354 2.49 21.47 7.78
C VAL A 354 3.21 22.38 8.78
N LYS A 355 4.12 23.24 8.33
CA LYS A 355 4.86 24.20 9.16
C LYS A 355 4.13 25.52 9.40
N GLU A 356 3.05 25.77 8.66
CA GLU A 356 2.22 26.95 8.88
C GLU A 356 1.52 26.86 10.24
N PRO A 357 1.66 27.85 11.15
CA PRO A 357 1.00 27.81 12.46
C PRO A 357 -0.52 27.62 12.37
N SER A 358 -1.15 28.26 11.40
CA SER A 358 -2.60 28.18 11.16
C SER A 358 -3.08 26.78 10.80
N THR A 359 -2.23 25.94 10.23
CA THR A 359 -2.55 24.55 9.90
C THR A 359 -2.78 23.74 11.16
N ARG A 360 -1.84 23.80 12.11
CA ARG A 360 -1.95 23.13 13.40
C ARG A 360 -3.11 23.67 14.25
N GLU A 361 -3.24 24.99 14.35
CA GLU A 361 -4.31 25.64 15.11
C GLU A 361 -5.70 25.25 14.61
N THR A 362 -5.86 25.16 13.28
CA THR A 362 -7.13 24.75 12.66
C THR A 362 -7.41 23.27 12.93
N TRP A 363 -6.41 22.39 12.84
CA TRP A 363 -6.58 20.98 13.21
C TRP A 363 -7.02 20.83 14.66
N ASP A 364 -6.40 21.54 15.59
CA ASP A 364 -6.76 21.50 17.01
C ASP A 364 -8.21 22.01 17.23
N LYS A 365 -8.66 22.99 16.45
CA LYS A 365 -10.07 23.42 16.43
C LYS A 365 -11.00 22.30 15.96
N ILE A 366 -10.70 21.65 14.83
CA ILE A 366 -11.47 20.52 14.30
C ILE A 366 -11.55 19.39 15.33
N LYS A 367 -10.42 19.04 15.93
CA LYS A 367 -10.35 17.99 16.95
C LYS A 367 -11.22 18.32 18.18
N ARG A 368 -11.12 19.53 18.72
CA ARG A 368 -12.00 19.98 19.83
C ARG A 368 -13.49 19.94 19.45
N SER A 369 -13.84 20.37 18.25
CA SER A 369 -15.24 20.40 17.76
C SER A 369 -15.80 18.99 17.50
N SER A 370 -14.95 17.96 17.39
CA SER A 370 -15.36 16.58 17.14
C SER A 370 -16.04 15.91 18.35
N ALA A 371 -16.05 16.54 19.51
CA ALA A 371 -16.57 15.98 20.77
C ALA A 371 -15.96 14.60 21.11
N GLY A 372 -14.66 14.45 20.87
CA GLY A 372 -13.91 13.23 21.19
C GLY A 372 -13.96 12.14 20.10
N LYS A 373 -14.62 12.39 18.99
CA LYS A 373 -14.63 11.44 17.85
C LYS A 373 -13.26 11.31 17.17
N ILE A 374 -12.49 12.40 17.13
CA ILE A 374 -11.12 12.39 16.61
C ILE A 374 -10.16 12.24 17.77
N THR A 375 -9.49 11.10 17.85
CA THR A 375 -8.52 10.77 18.90
C THR A 375 -7.08 10.94 18.42
N SER A 376 -6.84 10.81 17.12
CA SER A 376 -5.53 10.90 16.49
C SER A 376 -4.99 12.35 16.46
N ASP A 377 -3.67 12.48 16.42
CA ASP A 377 -2.96 13.72 16.15
C ASP A 377 -1.89 13.50 15.07
N PRO A 378 -2.19 13.80 13.81
CA PRO A 378 -1.27 13.54 12.69
C PRO A 378 0.00 14.41 12.73
N PHE A 379 0.01 15.49 13.53
CA PHE A 379 1.16 16.39 13.67
C PHE A 379 2.15 15.96 14.76
N ASN A 380 1.85 14.91 15.52
CA ASN A 380 2.72 14.39 16.59
C ASN A 380 3.56 13.17 16.17
N GLY A 381 3.92 13.06 14.89
CA GLY A 381 4.91 12.09 14.40
C GLY A 381 4.38 10.68 14.10
N GLY A 382 3.07 10.44 14.17
CA GLY A 382 2.47 9.13 13.83
C GLY A 382 2.18 8.94 12.34
N VAL A 383 2.18 10.03 11.56
CA VAL A 383 1.88 10.05 10.13
C VAL A 383 2.91 10.92 9.42
N ASP A 384 3.43 10.44 8.30
CA ASP A 384 4.27 11.25 7.42
C ASP A 384 3.40 12.09 6.48
N LEU A 385 3.04 13.30 6.90
CA LEU A 385 2.22 14.21 6.10
C LEU A 385 2.92 14.68 4.81
N VAL A 386 4.25 14.59 4.77
CA VAL A 386 5.06 14.97 3.61
C VAL A 386 4.99 13.92 2.50
N MET A 387 4.51 12.71 2.79
CA MET A 387 4.32 11.67 1.77
C MET A 387 3.42 12.10 0.60
N ALA A 388 2.52 13.06 0.80
CA ALA A 388 1.70 13.59 -0.28
C ALA A 388 2.50 14.33 -1.37
N ASP A 389 3.68 14.86 -1.06
CA ASP A 389 4.53 15.53 -2.06
C ASP A 389 5.02 14.54 -3.14
N PHE A 390 5.19 13.25 -2.79
CA PHE A 390 5.58 12.22 -3.76
C PHE A 390 4.42 11.77 -4.65
N ALA A 391 3.20 12.07 -4.30
CA ALA A 391 2.03 11.78 -5.11
C ALA A 391 2.06 12.53 -6.46
N PHE A 392 2.76 13.66 -6.53
CA PHE A 392 2.89 14.45 -7.75
C PHE A 392 3.96 13.94 -8.74
N TYR A 393 4.69 12.87 -8.37
CA TYR A 393 5.75 12.32 -9.22
C TYR A 393 5.14 11.46 -10.34
N HIS A 394 5.14 11.96 -11.56
CA HIS A 394 4.68 11.21 -12.74
C HIS A 394 5.83 10.36 -13.32
N ILE A 395 6.20 9.32 -12.59
CA ILE A 395 7.36 8.47 -12.86
C ILE A 395 7.08 7.24 -13.75
N GLY A 396 5.89 7.13 -14.29
CA GLY A 396 5.44 6.01 -15.15
C GLY A 396 4.30 5.20 -14.54
N GLN A 397 3.70 4.36 -15.37
CA GLN A 397 2.50 3.57 -15.05
C GLN A 397 2.80 2.08 -15.11
N ALA A 398 2.16 1.29 -14.26
CA ALA A 398 2.25 -0.16 -14.29
C ALA A 398 1.25 -0.79 -15.27
N SER A 399 1.72 -1.79 -16.02
CA SER A 399 0.82 -2.65 -16.80
C SER A 399 0.15 -3.68 -15.90
N PHE A 400 -1.15 -3.88 -16.08
CA PHE A 400 -1.90 -4.99 -15.46
C PHE A 400 -2.25 -6.10 -16.47
N ALA A 401 -1.62 -6.09 -17.64
CA ALA A 401 -1.92 -7.04 -18.70
C ALA A 401 -1.59 -8.49 -18.31
N LYS A 402 -0.49 -8.73 -17.58
CA LYS A 402 -0.10 -10.06 -17.11
C LYS A 402 -1.15 -10.65 -16.16
N VAL A 403 -1.55 -9.92 -15.16
CA VAL A 403 -2.58 -10.33 -14.18
C VAL A 403 -3.86 -10.75 -14.89
N ARG A 404 -4.34 -9.96 -15.86
CA ARG A 404 -5.54 -10.26 -16.65
C ARG A 404 -5.35 -11.50 -17.55
N ARG A 405 -4.19 -11.65 -18.19
CA ARG A 405 -3.89 -12.84 -18.99
C ARG A 405 -3.86 -14.12 -18.15
N PHE A 406 -3.48 -14.03 -16.90
CA PHE A 406 -3.51 -15.14 -15.95
C PHE A 406 -4.91 -15.41 -15.38
N GLY A 407 -5.87 -14.50 -15.60
CA GLY A 407 -7.29 -14.71 -15.28
C GLY A 407 -7.81 -13.97 -14.06
N PHE A 408 -7.05 -13.09 -13.45
CA PHE A 408 -7.58 -12.19 -12.42
C PHE A 408 -8.24 -10.99 -13.10
N SER A 409 -9.56 -10.86 -12.91
CA SER A 409 -10.37 -9.79 -13.49
C SER A 409 -10.89 -8.79 -12.44
N GLY A 410 -10.50 -8.97 -11.18
CA GLY A 410 -10.87 -8.07 -10.09
C GLY A 410 -10.43 -6.63 -10.35
N PHE A 411 -11.30 -5.68 -10.03
CA PHE A 411 -11.00 -4.25 -10.11
C PHE A 411 -11.80 -3.46 -9.07
N VAL A 412 -11.36 -2.23 -8.83
CA VAL A 412 -12.08 -1.22 -8.04
C VAL A 412 -11.83 0.15 -8.67
N ASP A 413 -12.79 1.06 -8.58
CA ASP A 413 -12.54 2.47 -8.86
C ASP A 413 -11.70 3.07 -7.75
N SER A 414 -10.51 3.61 -8.07
CA SER A 414 -9.59 4.17 -7.06
C SER A 414 -10.22 5.31 -6.28
N MET A 415 -11.14 6.08 -6.89
CA MET A 415 -11.91 7.15 -6.23
C MET A 415 -12.82 6.57 -5.13
N GLU A 416 -13.57 5.48 -5.44
CA GLU A 416 -14.38 4.78 -4.44
C GLU A 416 -13.51 4.20 -3.32
N SER A 417 -12.33 3.68 -3.66
CA SER A 417 -11.39 3.10 -2.68
C SER A 417 -10.82 4.15 -1.72
N VAL A 418 -10.45 5.33 -2.21
CA VAL A 418 -9.98 6.42 -1.35
C VAL A 418 -11.12 6.90 -0.45
N PHE A 419 -12.34 7.00 -0.99
CA PHE A 419 -13.50 7.41 -0.20
C PHE A 419 -13.83 6.39 0.91
N GLU A 420 -13.85 5.08 0.60
CA GLU A 420 -14.00 4.00 1.60
C GLU A 420 -12.93 4.11 2.68
N MET A 421 -11.66 4.33 2.28
CA MET A 421 -10.57 4.53 3.23
C MET A 421 -10.82 5.71 4.18
N TYR A 422 -11.32 6.83 3.67
CA TYR A 422 -11.62 8.00 4.52
C TYR A 422 -12.80 7.76 5.47
N GLN A 423 -13.82 7.03 5.03
CA GLN A 423 -14.92 6.63 5.91
C GLN A 423 -14.42 5.71 7.04
N GLU A 424 -13.57 4.74 6.73
CA GLU A 424 -12.97 3.83 7.70
C GLU A 424 -12.03 4.55 8.67
N MET A 425 -11.18 5.46 8.16
CA MET A 425 -10.31 6.29 8.99
C MET A 425 -11.10 7.19 9.95
N ALA A 426 -12.23 7.74 9.48
CA ALA A 426 -13.12 8.51 10.34
C ALA A 426 -13.78 7.65 11.42
N LYS A 427 -14.20 6.44 11.07
CA LYS A 427 -14.75 5.45 12.02
C LYS A 427 -13.71 5.07 13.09
N MET A 428 -12.44 5.01 12.72
CA MET A 428 -11.32 4.75 13.65
C MET A 428 -10.83 5.99 14.40
N GLY A 429 -11.48 7.15 14.25
CA GLY A 429 -11.13 8.38 14.95
C GLY A 429 -9.86 9.07 14.48
N VAL A 430 -9.42 8.80 13.23
CA VAL A 430 -8.18 9.36 12.68
C VAL A 430 -8.42 10.73 12.03
N ILE A 431 -9.50 10.89 11.28
CA ILE A 431 -9.86 12.12 10.55
C ILE A 431 -11.35 12.42 10.70
N PRO A 432 -11.80 13.65 10.36
CA PRO A 432 -13.21 13.94 10.23
C PRO A 432 -13.87 13.11 9.12
N ALA A 433 -15.11 12.70 9.32
CA ALA A 433 -15.85 11.98 8.30
C ALA A 433 -16.12 12.89 7.07
N PRO A 434 -16.10 12.32 5.84
CA PRO A 434 -16.64 13.00 4.68
C PRO A 434 -18.07 13.48 4.92
N LYS A 435 -18.45 14.63 4.34
CA LYS A 435 -19.79 15.27 4.48
C LYS A 435 -20.81 14.75 3.46
N VAL A 436 -20.48 13.73 2.72
CA VAL A 436 -21.30 13.08 1.69
C VAL A 436 -21.31 11.57 1.92
N ASP A 437 -22.35 10.91 1.41
CA ASP A 437 -22.59 9.49 1.65
C ASP A 437 -21.80 8.57 0.70
N ALA A 438 -21.41 9.07 -0.48
CA ALA A 438 -20.72 8.29 -1.50
C ALA A 438 -19.79 9.13 -2.37
N ALA A 439 -18.73 8.51 -2.88
CA ALA A 439 -17.95 9.02 -3.99
C ALA A 439 -18.78 9.00 -5.28
N LYS A 440 -18.41 9.83 -6.26
CA LYS A 440 -18.86 9.67 -7.64
C LYS A 440 -17.81 8.87 -8.38
N PRO A 441 -18.10 7.64 -8.78
CA PRO A 441 -17.16 6.83 -9.52
C PRO A 441 -16.86 7.44 -10.89
N MET A 442 -15.72 7.07 -11.46
CA MET A 442 -15.28 7.52 -12.77
C MET A 442 -15.92 6.66 -13.88
N ILE A 443 -17.24 6.81 -14.06
CA ILE A 443 -18.04 6.09 -15.05
C ILE A 443 -18.79 7.05 -15.99
#